data_e8b69998e929dc4d8702e4d3b0142569
#
_entry.id   e8b69998e929dc4d8702e4d3b0142569
#
_cell.length_a   1.000
_cell.length_b   1.000
_cell.length_c   1.000
_cell.angle_alpha   90.00
_cell.angle_beta   90.00
_cell.angle_gamma   90.00
#
_symmetry.space_group_name_H-M   'P 1'
#
loop_
_entity.id
_entity.type
_entity.pdbx_description
1 polymer ?
#
loop_
_entity_poly.entity_id
_entity_poly.type
_entity_poly.pdbx_seq_one_letter_code
_entity_poly.pdbx_strand_id
1 'polypeptide(L)'
;MFHDLPHWAFKLLGSLLGAAVLFLLLSLSHIPSAAHGDSQLAIAHAADAAPVPTSDWNLTLVNPWTPLPAGHTITVTHLRGGQSIDQRCYPALQAMMDACRVAGHAPVICSSYRPHSKQESLFANKVQRLMAAGYDAEEADQKAATVVARPGTSEHELGLAVDIVDASYQQLDEGQASTPVQQWLMEHCWEYGFILRYPDGKSDLTGIIYEPWHYRYVGVETAQALRESGQCLEEYLQAAKAS
;
A
#
# COMPACT_ATOMS: atom_id res chain seq x y z
N MET A 1 9.66 54.07 28.00
CA MET A 1 11.09 54.27 27.72
C MET A 1 11.45 53.18 26.74
N PHE A 2 11.34 53.43 25.41
CA PHE A 2 12.37 53.89 24.50
C PHE A 2 13.49 52.86 24.36
N HIS A 3 13.84 52.23 23.23
CA HIS A 3 14.01 52.64 21.83
C HIS A 3 14.10 51.34 21.01
N ASP A 4 13.36 51.11 19.90
CA ASP A 4 13.63 51.53 18.50
C ASP A 4 14.99 51.07 17.92
N LEU A 5 14.82 50.14 16.92
CA LEU A 5 15.34 50.01 15.55
C LEU A 5 16.73 50.64 15.19
N PRO A 6 17.43 50.25 14.10
CA PRO A 6 16.88 50.06 12.77
C PRO A 6 17.57 49.02 11.85
N HIS A 7 16.87 48.79 10.72
CA HIS A 7 17.35 48.28 9.45
C HIS A 7 18.60 48.95 8.89
N TRP A 8 19.43 48.19 8.17
CA TRP A 8 20.14 48.67 7.00
C TRP A 8 20.35 47.54 5.99
N ALA A 9 19.76 47.75 4.79
CA ALA A 9 20.04 47.09 3.55
C ALA A 9 21.40 47.54 3.00
N PHE A 10 22.12 46.64 2.36
CA PHE A 10 23.11 47.02 1.35
C PHE A 10 22.91 46.29 0.05
N LYS A 11 22.75 47.14 -0.95
CA LYS A 11 22.61 46.84 -2.39
C LYS A 11 23.97 46.57 -3.03
N LEU A 12 23.93 45.72 -4.06
CA LEU A 12 24.50 45.84 -5.41
C LEU A 12 25.95 46.29 -5.59
N LEU A 13 26.68 45.49 -6.37
CA LEU A 13 27.54 45.81 -7.55
C LEU A 13 28.12 44.48 -8.04
N GLY A 14 28.01 43.97 -9.23
CA GLY A 14 27.99 44.52 -10.56
C GLY A 14 29.38 44.47 -11.21
N SER A 15 29.57 43.58 -12.20
CA SER A 15 30.51 43.67 -13.35
C SER A 15 30.87 42.26 -13.82
N LEU A 16 30.44 41.77 -14.93
CA LEU A 16 30.77 41.98 -16.36
C LEU A 16 32.22 41.65 -16.78
N LEU A 17 32.29 40.93 -17.90
CA LEU A 17 33.41 40.61 -18.81
C LEU A 17 34.08 39.24 -18.50
N GLY A 18 34.29 38.31 -19.48
CA GLY A 18 34.27 38.48 -20.91
C GLY A 18 34.35 37.12 -21.63
N ALA A 19 33.89 37.14 -22.82
CA ALA A 19 33.90 36.10 -23.80
C ALA A 19 35.31 35.65 -24.21
N ALA A 20 35.52 34.34 -24.38
CA ALA A 20 36.57 33.84 -25.29
C ALA A 20 35.99 32.65 -26.07
N VAL A 21 35.58 32.91 -27.25
CA VAL A 21 35.33 31.95 -28.33
C VAL A 21 36.70 31.47 -28.82
N LEU A 22 36.97 30.17 -28.73
CA LEU A 22 38.06 29.57 -29.48
C LEU A 22 37.51 28.43 -30.31
N PHE A 23 37.38 28.73 -31.62
CA PHE A 23 37.23 27.75 -32.70
C PHE A 23 38.49 26.94 -32.82
N LEU A 24 38.39 25.61 -32.74
CA LEU A 24 39.39 24.73 -33.36
C LEU A 24 38.64 23.73 -34.24
N LEU A 25 38.87 23.92 -35.54
CA LEU A 25 38.40 23.07 -36.62
C LEU A 25 39.41 21.89 -36.85
N LEU A 26 38.82 20.77 -37.22
CA LEU A 26 39.38 19.69 -38.05
C LEU A 26 40.30 18.65 -37.43
N SER A 27 39.74 17.45 -37.27
CA SER A 27 40.29 16.29 -38.01
C SER A 27 39.21 15.22 -38.17
N LEU A 28 38.78 15.03 -39.44
CA LEU A 28 38.01 13.87 -39.87
C LEU A 28 38.91 12.63 -39.80
N SER A 29 38.62 11.70 -38.91
CA SER A 29 39.08 10.34 -38.98
C SER A 29 37.86 9.44 -39.23
N HIS A 30 37.87 8.79 -40.38
CA HIS A 30 36.93 7.75 -40.76
C HIS A 30 36.88 6.65 -39.72
N ILE A 31 35.73 6.42 -39.14
CA ILE A 31 35.42 5.20 -38.39
C ILE A 31 34.48 4.38 -39.28
N PRO A 32 34.81 3.08 -39.54
CA PRO A 32 33.96 2.25 -40.38
C PRO A 32 32.63 2.00 -39.69
N SER A 33 31.55 2.11 -40.48
CA SER A 33 30.20 1.73 -40.16
C SER A 33 30.15 0.29 -39.64
N ALA A 34 30.00 0.10 -38.34
CA ALA A 34 29.60 -1.18 -37.77
C ALA A 34 28.06 -1.27 -37.85
N ALA A 35 27.63 -2.37 -38.43
CA ALA A 35 26.26 -2.72 -38.66
C ALA A 35 25.39 -2.49 -37.44
N HIS A 36 24.23 -1.86 -37.68
CA HIS A 36 23.10 -1.81 -36.74
C HIS A 36 22.61 -3.25 -36.49
N GLY A 37 23.10 -3.83 -35.40
CA GLY A 37 22.44 -4.97 -34.80
C GLY A 37 21.23 -4.44 -34.05
N ASP A 38 20.04 -4.66 -34.61
CA ASP A 38 18.77 -4.50 -33.90
C ASP A 38 18.78 -5.38 -32.65
N SER A 39 19.19 -4.80 -31.52
CA SER A 39 18.86 -5.35 -30.20
C SER A 39 17.39 -5.06 -29.91
N GLN A 40 16.51 -5.75 -30.60
CA GLN A 40 15.19 -6.02 -30.05
C GLN A 40 15.42 -6.83 -28.78
N LEU A 41 15.37 -6.14 -27.64
CA LEU A 41 15.05 -6.77 -26.38
C LEU A 41 13.66 -7.38 -26.56
N ALA A 42 13.66 -8.66 -26.97
CA ALA A 42 12.48 -9.49 -26.90
C ALA A 42 12.03 -9.50 -25.45
N ILE A 43 10.98 -8.72 -25.16
CA ILE A 43 10.12 -8.97 -24.01
C ILE A 43 9.59 -10.38 -24.28
N ALA A 44 10.23 -11.37 -23.68
CA ALA A 44 9.69 -12.72 -23.63
C ALA A 44 8.35 -12.60 -22.90
N HIS A 45 7.27 -12.56 -23.67
CA HIS A 45 5.97 -12.92 -23.17
C HIS A 45 6.12 -14.36 -22.66
N ALA A 46 6.06 -14.50 -21.36
CA ALA A 46 5.89 -15.79 -20.71
C ALA A 46 4.45 -16.30 -20.99
N ALA A 47 4.23 -16.64 -22.26
CA ALA A 47 3.07 -17.41 -22.69
C ALA A 47 3.55 -18.86 -22.80
N ASP A 48 3.64 -19.53 -21.67
CA ASP A 48 3.52 -21.00 -21.49
C ASP A 48 3.87 -21.36 -20.02
N ALA A 49 3.28 -20.65 -19.07
CA ALA A 49 3.14 -21.21 -17.73
C ALA A 49 1.89 -22.09 -17.77
N ALA A 50 2.08 -23.41 -17.60
CA ALA A 50 0.97 -24.32 -17.34
C ALA A 50 0.08 -23.71 -16.25
N PRO A 51 -1.26 -23.87 -16.31
CA PRO A 51 -2.15 -23.31 -15.32
C PRO A 51 -1.72 -23.86 -13.97
N VAL A 52 -1.14 -23.00 -13.14
CA VAL A 52 -0.92 -23.29 -11.71
C VAL A 52 -2.32 -23.62 -11.19
N PRO A 53 -2.52 -24.76 -10.48
CA PRO A 53 -3.79 -25.04 -9.86
C PRO A 53 -4.09 -23.87 -8.96
N THR A 54 -5.04 -23.04 -9.34
CA THR A 54 -5.51 -21.91 -8.58
C THR A 54 -6.30 -22.44 -7.39
N SER A 55 -5.59 -22.82 -6.35
CA SER A 55 -6.22 -22.74 -5.04
C SER A 55 -6.34 -21.23 -4.79
N ASP A 56 -7.56 -20.70 -4.84
CA ASP A 56 -7.88 -19.26 -4.70
C ASP A 56 -7.59 -18.73 -3.28
N TRP A 57 -6.49 -19.20 -2.69
CA TRP A 57 -6.08 -18.88 -1.32
C TRP A 57 -5.97 -17.37 -1.08
N ASN A 58 -5.48 -16.63 -2.09
CA ASN A 58 -5.32 -15.19 -2.07
C ASN A 58 -6.65 -14.45 -2.31
N LEU A 59 -7.70 -15.16 -2.76
CA LEU A 59 -9.03 -14.62 -2.98
C LEU A 59 -10.03 -15.01 -1.89
N THR A 60 -9.59 -15.68 -0.82
CA THR A 60 -10.44 -15.98 0.33
C THR A 60 -11.03 -14.68 0.88
N LEU A 61 -12.35 -14.51 0.77
CA LEU A 61 -13.05 -13.36 1.34
C LEU A 61 -13.19 -13.55 2.86
N VAL A 62 -12.82 -12.52 3.60
CA VAL A 62 -13.08 -12.40 5.03
C VAL A 62 -13.61 -11.00 5.30
N ASN A 63 -14.82 -10.92 5.86
CA ASN A 63 -15.49 -9.67 6.21
C ASN A 63 -16.54 -9.95 7.29
N PRO A 64 -17.35 -8.96 7.77
CA PRO A 64 -18.34 -9.20 8.83
C PRO A 64 -19.37 -10.30 8.55
N TRP A 65 -19.64 -10.62 7.29
CA TRP A 65 -20.62 -11.63 6.86
C TRP A 65 -20.00 -12.94 6.41
N THR A 66 -18.69 -12.95 6.19
CA THR A 66 -17.91 -14.11 5.72
C THR A 66 -16.75 -14.33 6.67
N PRO A 67 -16.91 -15.14 7.71
CA PRO A 67 -15.85 -15.38 8.69
C PRO A 67 -14.70 -16.17 8.10
N LEU A 68 -13.56 -16.13 8.77
CA LEU A 68 -12.38 -16.91 8.46
C LEU A 68 -12.73 -18.42 8.39
N PRO A 69 -12.27 -19.14 7.37
CA PRO A 69 -12.56 -20.57 7.24
C PRO A 69 -12.14 -21.35 8.48
N ALA A 70 -12.98 -22.29 8.91
CA ALA A 70 -12.65 -23.15 10.05
C ALA A 70 -11.34 -23.91 9.81
N GLY A 71 -10.46 -23.92 10.82
CA GLY A 71 -9.17 -24.57 10.72
C GLY A 71 -8.15 -23.84 9.85
N HIS A 72 -8.40 -22.56 9.49
CA HIS A 72 -7.43 -21.76 8.76
C HIS A 72 -6.08 -21.72 9.48
N THR A 73 -5.04 -22.06 8.73
CA THR A 73 -3.66 -22.01 9.21
C THR A 73 -2.77 -21.46 8.13
N ILE A 74 -1.75 -20.70 8.50
CA ILE A 74 -0.76 -20.17 7.58
C ILE A 74 0.66 -20.40 8.11
N THR A 75 1.60 -20.42 7.19
CA THR A 75 3.02 -20.30 7.53
C THR A 75 3.42 -18.84 7.35
N VAL A 76 3.95 -18.22 8.38
CA VAL A 76 4.33 -16.80 8.34
C VAL A 76 5.82 -16.61 8.08
N THR A 77 6.14 -15.53 7.38
CA THR A 77 7.48 -14.92 7.34
C THR A 77 7.51 -13.77 8.33
N HIS A 78 8.52 -13.79 9.22
CA HIS A 78 8.74 -12.70 10.16
C HIS A 78 9.40 -11.50 9.49
N LEU A 79 8.86 -10.33 9.77
CA LEU A 79 9.31 -9.05 9.27
C LEU A 79 10.02 -8.25 10.38
N ARG A 80 10.64 -7.14 10.02
CA ARG A 80 11.21 -6.21 10.99
C ARG A 80 10.10 -5.62 11.88
N GLY A 81 10.46 -5.25 13.12
CA GLY A 81 9.50 -4.63 14.05
C GLY A 81 8.49 -5.61 14.66
N GLY A 82 8.74 -6.93 14.61
CA GLY A 82 7.86 -7.94 15.19
C GLY A 82 6.61 -8.22 14.36
N GLN A 83 6.54 -7.74 13.14
CA GLN A 83 5.46 -8.02 12.21
C GLN A 83 5.62 -9.38 11.53
N SER A 84 4.57 -9.90 10.91
CA SER A 84 4.59 -11.16 10.17
C SER A 84 3.53 -11.15 9.08
N ILE A 85 3.74 -11.90 8.01
CA ILE A 85 2.78 -12.05 6.91
C ILE A 85 2.80 -13.48 6.39
N ASP A 86 1.77 -13.94 5.71
CA ASP A 86 1.79 -15.22 5.00
C ASP A 86 3.01 -15.29 4.08
N GLN A 87 3.80 -16.36 4.20
CA GLN A 87 5.05 -16.52 3.45
C GLN A 87 4.86 -16.39 1.93
N ARG A 88 3.67 -16.74 1.42
CA ARG A 88 3.37 -16.73 -0.03
C ARG A 88 3.27 -15.32 -0.60
N CYS A 89 2.84 -14.33 0.19
CA CYS A 89 2.77 -12.93 -0.26
C CYS A 89 3.99 -12.09 0.15
N TYR A 90 4.90 -12.65 0.96
CA TYR A 90 6.10 -11.91 1.39
C TYR A 90 6.96 -11.34 0.25
N PRO A 91 7.29 -12.09 -0.84
CA PRO A 91 8.09 -11.53 -1.93
C PRO A 91 7.44 -10.30 -2.58
N ALA A 92 6.12 -10.33 -2.76
CA ALA A 92 5.36 -9.22 -3.32
C ALA A 92 5.35 -8.00 -2.38
N LEU A 93 5.14 -8.23 -1.07
CA LEU A 93 5.21 -7.17 -0.06
C LEU A 93 6.61 -6.53 -0.03
N GLN A 94 7.66 -7.35 -0.03
CA GLN A 94 9.03 -6.86 -0.02
C GLN A 94 9.31 -5.98 -1.25
N ALA A 95 8.92 -6.43 -2.45
CA ALA A 95 9.10 -5.68 -3.69
C ALA A 95 8.34 -4.34 -3.66
N MET A 96 7.09 -4.32 -3.19
CA MET A 96 6.29 -3.11 -3.05
C MET A 96 6.94 -2.10 -2.09
N MET A 97 7.35 -2.57 -0.92
CA MET A 97 7.97 -1.71 0.09
C MET A 97 9.33 -1.15 -0.38
N ASP A 98 10.11 -1.94 -1.11
CA ASP A 98 11.40 -1.49 -1.64
C ASP A 98 11.21 -0.50 -2.79
N ALA A 99 10.26 -0.72 -3.69
CA ALA A 99 9.93 0.23 -4.74
C ALA A 99 9.44 1.58 -4.18
N CYS A 100 8.59 1.56 -3.15
CA CYS A 100 8.16 2.76 -2.44
C CYS A 100 9.35 3.54 -1.85
N ARG A 101 10.33 2.83 -1.27
CA ARG A 101 11.56 3.45 -0.74
C ARG A 101 12.45 4.01 -1.85
N VAL A 102 12.59 3.29 -2.97
CA VAL A 102 13.34 3.75 -4.15
C VAL A 102 12.71 5.02 -4.75
N ALA A 103 11.37 5.15 -4.67
CA ALA A 103 10.65 6.36 -5.05
C ALA A 103 10.84 7.54 -4.06
N GLY A 104 11.63 7.34 -2.99
CA GLY A 104 11.98 8.40 -2.03
C GLY A 104 11.03 8.50 -0.82
N HIS A 105 10.15 7.53 -0.63
CA HIS A 105 9.20 7.51 0.48
C HIS A 105 9.68 6.64 1.65
N ALA A 106 9.07 6.80 2.82
CA ALA A 106 9.46 6.09 4.04
C ALA A 106 8.28 5.25 4.62
N PRO A 107 7.86 4.15 3.93
CA PRO A 107 6.76 3.32 4.39
C PRO A 107 7.16 2.50 5.62
N VAL A 108 6.25 2.41 6.60
CA VAL A 108 6.38 1.62 7.83
C VAL A 108 5.18 0.69 7.96
N ILE A 109 5.43 -0.61 8.10
CA ILE A 109 4.38 -1.58 8.46
C ILE A 109 4.12 -1.46 9.96
N CYS A 110 2.95 -0.99 10.35
CA CYS A 110 2.56 -0.84 11.75
C CYS A 110 1.67 -1.99 12.25
N SER A 111 1.04 -2.73 11.35
CA SER A 111 0.27 -3.94 11.66
C SER A 111 0.34 -4.94 10.49
N SER A 112 0.18 -6.23 10.80
CA SER A 112 0.26 -7.31 9.82
C SER A 112 -0.50 -8.53 10.32
N TYR A 113 -0.03 -9.76 10.12
CA TYR A 113 -0.69 -10.95 10.67
C TYR A 113 -0.97 -10.79 12.17
N ARG A 114 -2.19 -11.08 12.56
CA ARG A 114 -2.66 -11.05 13.96
C ARG A 114 -3.25 -12.41 14.33
N PRO A 115 -2.74 -13.12 15.34
CA PRO A 115 -3.42 -14.29 15.87
C PRO A 115 -4.76 -13.91 16.49
N HIS A 116 -5.70 -14.84 16.52
CA HIS A 116 -7.08 -14.62 16.98
C HIS A 116 -7.16 -13.90 18.33
N SER A 117 -6.36 -14.35 19.31
CA SER A 117 -6.31 -13.75 20.66
C SER A 117 -5.89 -12.27 20.65
N LYS A 118 -5.04 -11.88 19.69
CA LYS A 118 -4.66 -10.46 19.51
C LYS A 118 -5.82 -9.66 18.95
N GLN A 119 -6.56 -10.23 17.98
CA GLN A 119 -7.75 -9.58 17.41
C GLN A 119 -8.84 -9.40 18.48
N GLU A 120 -9.08 -10.42 19.33
CA GLU A 120 -10.00 -10.31 20.47
C GLU A 120 -9.62 -9.14 21.39
N SER A 121 -8.35 -9.04 21.76
CA SER A 121 -7.87 -7.97 22.63
C SER A 121 -8.04 -6.59 21.99
N LEU A 122 -7.77 -6.44 20.70
CA LEU A 122 -7.92 -5.18 19.99
C LEU A 122 -9.38 -4.75 19.88
N PHE A 123 -10.28 -5.68 19.56
CA PHE A 123 -11.70 -5.43 19.47
C PHE A 123 -12.27 -5.02 20.84
N ALA A 124 -12.01 -5.81 21.88
CA ALA A 124 -12.45 -5.48 23.23
C ALA A 124 -11.96 -4.12 23.72
N ASN A 125 -10.70 -3.79 23.47
CA ASN A 125 -10.13 -2.48 23.79
C ASN A 125 -10.81 -1.34 23.02
N LYS A 126 -11.22 -1.56 21.76
CA LYS A 126 -11.93 -0.54 20.97
C LYS A 126 -13.32 -0.31 21.57
N VAL A 127 -14.07 -1.38 21.91
CA VAL A 127 -15.37 -1.30 22.56
C VAL A 127 -15.26 -0.53 23.88
N GLN A 128 -14.32 -0.89 24.75
CA GLN A 128 -14.10 -0.20 26.03
C GLN A 128 -13.84 1.30 25.86
N ARG A 129 -13.02 1.68 24.86
CA ARG A 129 -12.74 3.10 24.58
C ARG A 129 -13.98 3.86 24.13
N LEU A 130 -14.83 3.22 23.33
CA LEU A 130 -16.10 3.84 22.90
C LEU A 130 -17.09 3.96 24.06
N MET A 131 -17.19 2.95 24.92
CA MET A 131 -17.99 3.06 26.15
C MET A 131 -17.49 4.18 27.07
N ALA A 132 -16.18 4.33 27.24
CA ALA A 132 -15.57 5.42 27.99
C ALA A 132 -15.81 6.81 27.35
N ALA A 133 -16.08 6.84 26.04
CA ALA A 133 -16.47 8.06 25.31
C ALA A 133 -17.98 8.36 25.39
N GLY A 134 -18.78 7.51 26.10
CA GLY A 134 -20.20 7.76 26.39
C GLY A 134 -21.19 6.96 25.53
N TYR A 135 -20.75 6.08 24.66
CA TYR A 135 -21.63 5.16 23.93
C TYR A 135 -22.14 4.05 24.88
N ASP A 136 -23.35 3.58 24.69
CA ASP A 136 -23.81 2.37 25.37
C ASP A 136 -23.09 1.11 24.83
N ALA A 137 -23.28 -0.03 25.47
CA ALA A 137 -22.53 -1.24 25.14
C ALA A 137 -22.85 -1.76 23.72
N GLU A 138 -24.09 -1.65 23.26
CA GLU A 138 -24.50 -2.11 21.93
C GLU A 138 -23.98 -1.16 20.85
N GLU A 139 -24.13 0.14 21.03
CA GLU A 139 -23.59 1.16 20.14
C GLU A 139 -22.05 1.08 20.05
N ALA A 140 -21.38 0.91 21.19
CA ALA A 140 -19.92 0.77 21.25
C ALA A 140 -19.45 -0.47 20.49
N ASP A 141 -20.13 -1.60 20.63
CA ASP A 141 -19.81 -2.84 19.94
C ASP A 141 -20.03 -2.71 18.42
N GLN A 142 -21.16 -2.14 17.98
CA GLN A 142 -21.45 -1.90 16.57
C GLN A 142 -20.44 -0.93 15.93
N LYS A 143 -20.15 0.20 16.59
CA LYS A 143 -19.15 1.18 16.13
C LYS A 143 -17.74 0.58 16.11
N ALA A 144 -17.36 -0.22 17.09
CA ALA A 144 -16.06 -0.87 17.11
C ALA A 144 -15.89 -1.76 15.87
N ALA A 145 -16.94 -2.50 15.50
CA ALA A 145 -16.90 -3.45 14.38
C ALA A 145 -16.68 -2.81 13.01
N THR A 146 -17.01 -1.52 12.85
CA THR A 146 -16.74 -0.81 11.58
C THR A 146 -15.31 -0.28 11.47
N VAL A 147 -14.52 -0.31 12.54
CA VAL A 147 -13.14 0.21 12.60
C VAL A 147 -12.14 -0.90 12.90
N VAL A 148 -12.51 -1.84 13.75
CA VAL A 148 -11.71 -3.01 14.10
C VAL A 148 -12.58 -4.23 13.87
N ALA A 149 -12.26 -5.01 12.85
CA ALA A 149 -13.03 -6.20 12.52
C ALA A 149 -13.22 -7.10 13.74
N ARG A 150 -14.39 -7.74 13.86
CA ARG A 150 -14.64 -8.72 14.94
C ARG A 150 -13.66 -9.88 14.84
N PRO A 151 -13.30 -10.50 15.97
CA PRO A 151 -12.49 -11.73 15.95
C PRO A 151 -13.09 -12.77 15.00
N GLY A 152 -12.26 -13.37 14.17
CA GLY A 152 -12.68 -14.32 13.13
C GLY A 152 -13.21 -13.68 11.84
N THR A 153 -13.22 -12.34 11.73
CA THR A 153 -13.65 -11.62 10.51
C THR A 153 -12.61 -10.62 10.01
N SER A 154 -11.37 -10.74 10.49
CA SER A 154 -10.27 -9.84 10.15
C SER A 154 -9.35 -10.45 9.09
N GLU A 155 -9.03 -9.69 8.04
CA GLU A 155 -8.04 -10.09 7.04
C GLU A 155 -6.61 -10.18 7.60
N HIS A 156 -6.33 -9.54 8.72
CA HIS A 156 -5.08 -9.74 9.44
C HIS A 156 -4.97 -11.15 10.03
N GLU A 157 -6.07 -11.76 10.46
CA GLU A 157 -6.07 -13.16 10.91
C GLU A 157 -5.90 -14.12 9.74
N LEU A 158 -6.33 -13.72 8.53
CA LEU A 158 -6.07 -14.46 7.30
C LEU A 158 -4.59 -14.43 6.91
N GLY A 159 -3.83 -13.43 7.37
CA GLY A 159 -2.41 -13.26 7.10
C GLY A 159 -2.07 -12.60 5.76
N LEU A 160 -3.06 -12.05 5.06
CA LEU A 160 -2.90 -11.45 3.72
C LEU A 160 -2.99 -9.92 3.73
N ALA A 161 -3.14 -9.30 4.90
CA ALA A 161 -3.28 -7.85 5.04
C ALA A 161 -2.12 -7.24 5.84
N VAL A 162 -1.79 -6.00 5.48
CA VAL A 162 -0.83 -5.15 6.18
C VAL A 162 -1.38 -3.73 6.30
N ASP A 163 -1.14 -3.12 7.46
CA ASP A 163 -1.34 -1.69 7.66
C ASP A 163 0.01 -0.98 7.49
N ILE A 164 0.07 -0.06 6.53
CA ILE A 164 1.27 0.70 6.19
C ILE A 164 0.99 2.17 6.44
N VAL A 165 1.91 2.83 7.14
CA VAL A 165 1.84 4.28 7.42
C VAL A 165 3.08 4.99 6.90
N ASP A 166 3.00 6.31 6.77
CA ASP A 166 4.16 7.15 6.52
C ASP A 166 4.96 7.32 7.82
N ALA A 167 6.29 7.19 7.77
CA ALA A 167 7.15 7.35 8.93
C ALA A 167 7.01 8.72 9.62
N SER A 168 6.63 9.76 8.86
CA SER A 168 6.40 11.11 9.38
C SER A 168 5.01 11.31 9.99
N TYR A 169 4.06 10.42 9.69
CA TYR A 169 2.69 10.47 10.18
C TYR A 169 2.19 9.06 10.50
N GLN A 170 2.23 8.65 11.76
CA GLN A 170 1.92 7.28 12.18
C GLN A 170 0.54 7.14 12.84
N GLN A 171 -0.39 8.07 12.59
CA GLN A 171 -1.77 7.94 13.01
C GLN A 171 -2.56 7.07 12.03
N LEU A 172 -3.41 6.18 12.55
CA LEU A 172 -4.33 5.39 11.73
C LEU A 172 -5.67 6.15 11.63
N ASP A 173 -5.69 7.15 10.77
CA ASP A 173 -6.84 7.97 10.44
C ASP A 173 -6.81 8.40 8.96
N GLU A 174 -7.85 9.08 8.51
CA GLU A 174 -7.98 9.51 7.11
C GLU A 174 -6.87 10.47 6.64
N GLY A 175 -6.15 11.12 7.58
CA GLY A 175 -5.00 11.95 7.25
C GLY A 175 -3.88 11.19 6.53
N GLN A 176 -3.82 9.86 6.71
CA GLN A 176 -2.92 9.00 5.94
C GLN A 176 -3.08 9.18 4.43
N ALA A 177 -4.29 9.33 3.92
CA ALA A 177 -4.56 9.47 2.48
C ALA A 177 -3.78 10.62 1.82
N SER A 178 -3.42 11.63 2.59
CA SER A 178 -2.67 12.81 2.12
C SER A 178 -1.15 12.65 2.24
N THR A 179 -0.66 11.57 2.83
CA THR A 179 0.78 11.35 2.97
C THR A 179 1.42 10.89 1.66
N PRO A 180 2.69 11.24 1.39
CA PRO A 180 3.38 10.79 0.18
C PRO A 180 3.46 9.27 0.04
N VAL A 181 3.60 8.53 1.14
CA VAL A 181 3.59 7.06 1.14
C VAL A 181 2.27 6.52 0.64
N GLN A 182 1.13 7.02 1.17
CA GLN A 182 -0.17 6.50 0.78
C GLN A 182 -0.55 6.88 -0.65
N GLN A 183 -0.21 8.09 -1.10
CA GLN A 183 -0.42 8.49 -2.49
C GLN A 183 0.32 7.55 -3.45
N TRP A 184 1.58 7.24 -3.16
CA TRP A 184 2.35 6.28 -3.94
C TRP A 184 1.75 4.87 -3.87
N LEU A 185 1.41 4.38 -2.68
CA LEU A 185 0.85 3.03 -2.52
C LEU A 185 -0.51 2.88 -3.22
N MET A 186 -1.41 3.86 -3.10
CA MET A 186 -2.71 3.83 -3.79
C MET A 186 -2.56 3.84 -5.32
N GLU A 187 -1.50 4.45 -5.85
CA GLU A 187 -1.21 4.46 -7.29
C GLU A 187 -0.57 3.16 -7.78
N HIS A 188 0.29 2.51 -6.99
CA HIS A 188 1.18 1.45 -7.45
C HIS A 188 0.98 0.08 -6.78
N CYS A 189 0.24 -0.05 -5.68
CA CYS A 189 0.14 -1.31 -4.92
C CYS A 189 -0.35 -2.49 -5.79
N TRP A 190 -1.20 -2.25 -6.77
CA TRP A 190 -1.76 -3.24 -7.68
C TRP A 190 -0.66 -3.92 -8.53
N GLU A 191 0.42 -3.23 -8.88
CA GLU A 191 1.57 -3.77 -9.61
C GLU A 191 2.24 -4.93 -8.84
N TYR A 192 2.08 -4.94 -7.53
CA TYR A 192 2.63 -5.95 -6.61
C TYR A 192 1.56 -6.92 -6.09
N GLY A 193 0.36 -6.88 -6.64
CA GLY A 193 -0.74 -7.76 -6.25
C GLY A 193 -1.46 -7.36 -4.96
N PHE A 194 -1.28 -6.12 -4.50
CA PHE A 194 -2.02 -5.56 -3.38
C PHE A 194 -3.11 -4.62 -3.84
N ILE A 195 -4.14 -4.46 -3.02
CA ILE A 195 -5.23 -3.49 -3.23
C ILE A 195 -5.40 -2.63 -1.98
N LEU A 196 -5.84 -1.39 -2.17
CA LEU A 196 -6.48 -0.63 -1.10
C LEU A 196 -7.80 -1.30 -0.77
N ARG A 197 -7.84 -1.99 0.36
CA ARG A 197 -8.93 -2.94 0.67
C ARG A 197 -10.25 -2.30 1.02
N TYR A 198 -10.20 -1.19 1.74
CA TYR A 198 -11.36 -0.45 2.23
C TYR A 198 -11.38 0.97 1.63
N PRO A 199 -11.72 1.09 0.32
CA PRO A 199 -11.74 2.38 -0.35
C PRO A 199 -12.92 3.24 0.10
N ASP A 200 -12.79 4.55 -0.07
CA ASP A 200 -13.87 5.49 0.25
C ASP A 200 -15.15 5.18 -0.53
N GLY A 201 -16.30 5.37 0.13
CA GLY A 201 -17.63 5.13 -0.44
C GLY A 201 -18.03 3.65 -0.58
N LYS A 202 -17.26 2.69 -0.04
CA LYS A 202 -17.56 1.24 -0.13
C LYS A 202 -17.84 0.58 1.23
N SER A 203 -17.99 1.35 2.30
CA SER A 203 -18.19 0.82 3.67
C SER A 203 -19.42 -0.08 3.81
N ASP A 204 -20.51 0.20 3.08
CA ASP A 204 -21.71 -0.63 3.08
C ASP A 204 -21.47 -2.03 2.48
N LEU A 205 -20.48 -2.17 1.61
CA LEU A 205 -20.13 -3.43 0.95
C LEU A 205 -19.05 -4.20 1.72
N THR A 206 -18.09 -3.49 2.30
CA THR A 206 -16.95 -4.09 2.98
C THR A 206 -17.20 -4.31 4.47
N GLY A 207 -18.12 -3.53 5.08
CA GLY A 207 -18.39 -3.51 6.50
C GLY A 207 -17.39 -2.73 7.34
N ILE A 208 -16.35 -2.16 6.71
CA ILE A 208 -15.29 -1.38 7.35
C ILE A 208 -15.27 0.03 6.76
N ILE A 209 -14.96 1.02 7.57
CA ILE A 209 -14.81 2.41 7.12
C ILE A 209 -13.65 2.56 6.14
N TYR A 210 -13.51 3.74 5.53
CA TYR A 210 -12.34 4.08 4.72
C TYR A 210 -11.05 3.94 5.53
N GLU A 211 -10.12 3.11 5.05
CA GLU A 211 -8.82 2.87 5.70
C GLU A 211 -7.68 3.01 4.68
N PRO A 212 -7.17 4.22 4.44
CA PRO A 212 -6.11 4.45 3.46
C PRO A 212 -4.79 3.74 3.77
N TRP A 213 -4.63 3.17 4.95
CA TRP A 213 -3.45 2.43 5.40
C TRP A 213 -3.53 0.91 5.15
N HIS A 214 -4.73 0.34 4.90
CA HIS A 214 -4.96 -1.11 4.87
C HIS A 214 -4.85 -1.68 3.46
N TYR A 215 -3.82 -2.50 3.24
CA TYR A 215 -3.54 -3.16 1.96
C TYR A 215 -3.70 -4.67 2.07
N ARG A 216 -4.44 -5.24 1.11
CA ARG A 216 -4.73 -6.67 1.01
C ARG A 216 -4.05 -7.27 -0.21
N TYR A 217 -3.35 -8.41 -0.04
CA TYR A 217 -2.82 -9.19 -1.15
C TYR A 217 -3.91 -10.03 -1.81
N VAL A 218 -4.03 -9.92 -3.13
CA VAL A 218 -4.99 -10.66 -3.97
C VAL A 218 -4.33 -11.26 -5.22
N GLY A 219 -3.01 -11.06 -5.40
CA GLY A 219 -2.28 -11.42 -6.62
C GLY A 219 -2.39 -10.34 -7.71
N VAL A 220 -1.39 -10.28 -8.60
CA VAL A 220 -1.23 -9.18 -9.57
C VAL A 220 -2.40 -9.11 -10.54
N GLU A 221 -2.81 -10.25 -11.10
CA GLU A 221 -3.90 -10.29 -12.07
C GLU A 221 -5.22 -9.75 -11.49
N THR A 222 -5.60 -10.21 -10.30
CA THR A 222 -6.81 -9.72 -9.62
C THR A 222 -6.68 -8.25 -9.19
N ALA A 223 -5.51 -7.85 -8.70
CA ALA A 223 -5.27 -6.46 -8.30
C ALA A 223 -5.40 -5.50 -9.49
N GLN A 224 -4.89 -5.89 -10.65
CA GLN A 224 -5.04 -5.14 -11.89
C GLN A 224 -6.52 -5.04 -12.31
N ALA A 225 -7.25 -6.15 -12.32
CA ALA A 225 -8.67 -6.17 -12.68
C ALA A 225 -9.52 -5.28 -11.74
N LEU A 226 -9.22 -5.30 -10.43
CA LEU A 226 -9.86 -4.44 -9.44
C LEU A 226 -9.52 -2.95 -9.66
N ARG A 227 -8.27 -2.64 -10.00
CA ARG A 227 -7.82 -1.28 -10.35
C ARG A 227 -8.58 -0.74 -11.58
N GLU A 228 -8.70 -1.56 -12.62
CA GLU A 228 -9.35 -1.17 -13.88
C GLU A 228 -10.88 -1.02 -13.74
N SER A 229 -11.51 -1.88 -12.94
CA SER A 229 -12.97 -1.87 -12.76
C SER A 229 -13.45 -0.90 -11.68
N GLY A 230 -12.59 -0.47 -10.75
CA GLY A 230 -12.98 0.33 -9.57
C GLY A 230 -13.86 -0.42 -8.57
N GLN A 231 -13.92 -1.75 -8.67
CA GLN A 231 -14.66 -2.60 -7.75
C GLN A 231 -13.89 -2.81 -6.43
N CYS A 232 -14.61 -3.04 -5.32
CA CYS A 232 -14.02 -3.65 -4.15
C CYS A 232 -14.00 -5.17 -4.29
N LEU A 233 -13.30 -5.86 -3.39
CA LEU A 233 -13.13 -7.32 -3.48
C LEU A 233 -14.46 -8.08 -3.43
N GLU A 234 -15.44 -7.61 -2.67
CA GLU A 234 -16.79 -8.17 -2.58
C GLU A 234 -17.51 -8.16 -3.94
N GLU A 235 -17.51 -7.02 -4.61
CA GLU A 235 -18.14 -6.85 -5.93
C GLU A 235 -17.49 -7.75 -6.98
N TYR A 236 -16.17 -7.79 -7.00
CA TYR A 236 -15.39 -8.62 -7.91
C TYR A 236 -15.70 -10.10 -7.74
N LEU A 237 -15.66 -10.61 -6.51
CA LEU A 237 -15.92 -12.03 -6.23
C LEU A 237 -17.38 -12.41 -6.46
N GLN A 238 -18.32 -11.48 -6.27
CA GLN A 238 -19.72 -11.70 -6.60
C GLN A 238 -19.92 -11.81 -8.12
N ALA A 239 -19.31 -10.94 -8.91
CA ALA A 239 -19.37 -10.98 -10.36
C ALA A 239 -18.74 -12.27 -10.92
N ALA A 240 -17.60 -12.71 -10.38
CA ALA A 240 -16.94 -13.96 -10.79
C ALA A 240 -17.76 -15.23 -10.51
N LYS A 241 -18.64 -15.21 -9.49
CA LYS A 241 -19.55 -16.34 -9.21
C LYS A 241 -20.77 -16.37 -10.13
N ALA A 242 -21.09 -15.26 -10.78
CA ALA A 242 -22.26 -15.13 -11.66
C ALA A 242 -21.91 -15.42 -13.14
N SER A 243 -20.62 -15.54 -13.47
CA SER A 243 -20.09 -15.85 -14.81
C SER A 243 -19.94 -17.34 -15.01
#